data_00b47f5cf9118c99bf859ec45ffc7994
#
_entry.id   00b47f5cf9118c99bf859ec45ffc7994
#
_cell.length_a   1.000
_cell.length_b   1.000
_cell.length_c   1.000
_cell.angle_alpha   90.00
_cell.angle_beta   90.00
_cell.angle_gamma   90.00
#
_symmetry.space_group_name_H-M   'P 1'
#
loop_
_entity.id
_entity.type
_entity.pdbx_description
1 polymer ?
#
loop_
_entity_poly.entity_id
_entity_poly.type
_entity_poly.pdbx_seq_one_letter_code
_entity_poly.pdbx_strand_id
1 'polypeptide(L)'
;ITIPSEAEGLSRSEDLEFVSLQGANTASLTFDHVKLDPNWILSKEGTDYIAKTRPNFLGFQFGLAFGLAKRSLDEVEASLNSNRSVLREEFEATRENLLAIQDQLFAGLNDADYFIDKPRELFQLRIDIVDVVANSLLLELQASGGRGYLKESESSFIRRWNEGVFLPIVSPSAVQLRHILAAS
;
A
#
# COMPACT_ATOMS: atom_id res chain seq x y z
N ILE A 1 -19.77 -4.88 -11.16
CA ILE A 1 -20.49 -3.93 -12.01
C ILE A 1 -19.75 -2.60 -12.07
N THR A 2 -19.93 -1.83 -13.14
CA THR A 2 -19.61 -0.40 -13.25
C THR A 2 -20.90 0.40 -13.19
N ILE A 3 -20.88 1.58 -12.58
CA ILE A 3 -22.02 2.47 -12.48
C ILE A 3 -21.55 3.85 -12.95
N PRO A 4 -22.19 4.46 -13.97
CA PRO A 4 -21.89 5.83 -14.37
C PRO A 4 -22.10 6.81 -13.22
N SER A 5 -21.28 7.84 -13.11
CA SER A 5 -21.37 8.85 -12.06
C SER A 5 -22.70 9.61 -12.07
N GLU A 6 -23.35 9.66 -13.23
CA GLU A 6 -24.62 10.35 -13.48
C GLU A 6 -25.85 9.44 -13.32
N ALA A 7 -25.68 8.19 -12.84
CA ALA A 7 -26.78 7.25 -12.66
C ALA A 7 -27.81 7.81 -11.68
N GLU A 8 -29.11 7.74 -12.07
CA GLU A 8 -30.20 8.16 -11.21
C GLU A 8 -30.20 7.36 -9.89
N GLY A 9 -30.30 8.05 -8.76
CA GLY A 9 -30.21 7.44 -7.43
C GLY A 9 -28.79 7.28 -6.88
N LEU A 10 -27.74 7.63 -7.64
CA LEU A 10 -26.39 7.70 -7.15
C LEU A 10 -26.07 9.12 -6.67
N SER A 11 -25.58 9.25 -5.46
CA SER A 11 -25.05 10.51 -4.95
C SER A 11 -23.68 10.33 -4.31
N ARG A 12 -22.84 11.36 -4.43
CA ARG A 12 -21.48 11.42 -3.88
C ARG A 12 -21.43 12.56 -2.85
N SER A 13 -20.84 12.29 -1.68
CA SER A 13 -20.57 13.34 -0.68
C SER A 13 -19.46 14.29 -1.17
N GLU A 14 -19.29 15.40 -0.43
CA GLU A 14 -18.02 16.13 -0.45
C GLU A 14 -16.86 15.18 -0.11
N ASP A 15 -15.62 15.57 -0.48
CA ASP A 15 -14.43 14.81 -0.16
C ASP A 15 -14.26 14.70 1.35
N LEU A 16 -13.90 13.51 1.82
CA LEU A 16 -13.61 13.27 3.23
C LEU A 16 -12.28 13.97 3.60
N GLU A 17 -12.27 14.63 4.75
CA GLU A 17 -11.07 15.26 5.28
C GLU A 17 -10.19 14.23 6.00
N PHE A 18 -8.99 14.04 5.52
CA PHE A 18 -7.99 13.13 6.10
C PHE A 18 -6.77 13.88 6.61
N VAL A 19 -6.03 13.27 7.51
CA VAL A 19 -4.73 13.77 7.98
C VAL A 19 -3.64 13.70 6.90
N SER A 20 -3.87 12.92 5.85
CA SER A 20 -2.98 12.73 4.69
C SER A 20 -3.78 12.20 3.51
N LEU A 21 -3.16 12.16 2.31
CA LEU A 21 -3.76 11.60 1.09
C LEU A 21 -5.01 12.34 0.61
N GLN A 22 -5.14 13.62 0.92
CA GLN A 22 -6.29 14.43 0.50
C GLN A 22 -6.48 14.45 -1.02
N GLY A 23 -5.38 14.37 -1.78
CA GLY A 23 -5.41 14.27 -3.25
C GLY A 23 -6.02 12.97 -3.81
N ALA A 24 -6.37 12.00 -2.95
CA ALA A 24 -7.10 10.79 -3.36
C ALA A 24 -8.59 11.05 -3.64
N ASN A 25 -9.11 12.23 -3.29
CA ASN A 25 -10.50 12.65 -3.51
C ASN A 25 -11.52 11.59 -3.04
N THR A 26 -11.27 11.01 -1.86
CA THR A 26 -12.10 9.96 -1.29
C THR A 26 -13.42 10.54 -0.80
N ALA A 27 -14.54 9.90 -1.15
CA ALA A 27 -15.88 10.32 -0.76
C ALA A 27 -16.76 9.12 -0.45
N SER A 28 -17.90 9.37 0.20
CA SER A 28 -18.96 8.37 0.36
C SER A 28 -19.88 8.36 -0.85
N LEU A 29 -20.31 7.18 -1.27
CA LEU A 29 -21.32 7.00 -2.30
C LEU A 29 -22.59 6.44 -1.66
N THR A 30 -23.72 7.06 -1.98
CA THR A 30 -25.05 6.58 -1.57
C THR A 30 -25.80 6.08 -2.80
N PHE A 31 -26.39 4.90 -2.70
CA PHE A 31 -27.15 4.26 -3.75
C PHE A 31 -28.60 4.17 -3.27
N ASP A 32 -29.47 4.99 -3.85
CA ASP A 32 -30.89 4.97 -3.55
C ASP A 32 -31.67 4.49 -4.78
N HIS A 33 -32.09 3.21 -4.75
CA HIS A 33 -32.85 2.56 -5.81
C HIS A 33 -32.23 2.68 -7.22
N VAL A 34 -30.89 2.72 -7.33
CA VAL A 34 -30.22 2.76 -8.62
C VAL A 34 -30.60 1.56 -9.48
N LYS A 35 -31.20 1.82 -10.64
CA LYS A 35 -31.54 0.78 -11.60
C LYS A 35 -30.30 0.37 -12.38
N LEU A 36 -29.92 -0.90 -12.29
CA LEU A 36 -28.75 -1.43 -12.99
C LEU A 36 -29.08 -1.76 -14.43
N ASP A 37 -28.30 -1.19 -15.37
CA ASP A 37 -28.31 -1.62 -16.76
C ASP A 37 -27.52 -2.92 -16.92
N PRO A 38 -28.04 -3.94 -17.63
CA PRO A 38 -27.30 -5.17 -17.91
C PRO A 38 -25.92 -4.95 -18.53
N ASN A 39 -25.73 -3.86 -19.30
CA ASN A 39 -24.46 -3.51 -19.91
C ASN A 39 -23.41 -3.02 -18.89
N TRP A 40 -23.80 -2.71 -17.65
CA TRP A 40 -22.88 -2.32 -16.57
C TRP A 40 -22.30 -3.52 -15.82
N ILE A 41 -22.73 -4.73 -16.14
CA ILE A 41 -22.29 -5.97 -15.50
C ILE A 41 -20.94 -6.38 -16.09
N LEU A 42 -19.86 -6.26 -15.31
CA LEU A 42 -18.53 -6.71 -15.70
C LEU A 42 -18.41 -8.24 -15.69
N SER A 43 -19.00 -8.87 -14.69
CA SER A 43 -19.02 -10.31 -14.52
C SER A 43 -20.24 -10.74 -13.71
N LYS A 44 -20.81 -11.89 -14.05
CA LYS A 44 -21.84 -12.54 -13.24
C LYS A 44 -21.26 -13.34 -12.09
N GLU A 45 -20.02 -13.78 -12.23
CA GLU A 45 -19.25 -14.51 -11.22
C GLU A 45 -18.24 -13.56 -10.57
N GLY A 46 -18.72 -12.76 -9.58
CA GLY A 46 -17.92 -11.72 -8.96
C GLY A 46 -16.67 -12.24 -8.23
N THR A 47 -16.77 -13.39 -7.57
CA THR A 47 -15.64 -14.03 -6.85
C THR A 47 -14.51 -14.40 -7.80
N ASP A 48 -14.83 -15.01 -8.95
CA ASP A 48 -13.86 -15.41 -9.96
C ASP A 48 -13.22 -14.19 -10.63
N TYR A 49 -14.02 -13.18 -10.92
CA TYR A 49 -13.51 -11.91 -11.45
C TYR A 49 -12.50 -11.26 -10.51
N ILE A 50 -12.84 -11.17 -9.21
CA ILE A 50 -11.95 -10.61 -8.19
C ILE A 50 -10.68 -11.47 -8.06
N ALA A 51 -10.79 -12.80 -8.07
CA ALA A 51 -9.63 -13.68 -7.98
C ALA A 51 -8.63 -13.44 -9.12
N LYS A 52 -9.13 -13.30 -10.36
CA LYS A 52 -8.32 -13.04 -11.55
C LYS A 52 -7.70 -11.65 -11.60
N THR A 53 -8.38 -10.63 -11.10
CA THR A 53 -7.89 -9.24 -11.14
C THR A 53 -7.04 -8.85 -9.93
N ARG A 54 -7.11 -9.62 -8.85
CA ARG A 54 -6.42 -9.35 -7.58
C ARG A 54 -4.90 -9.19 -7.70
N PRO A 55 -4.17 -10.04 -8.45
CA PRO A 55 -2.71 -9.88 -8.56
C PRO A 55 -2.31 -8.50 -9.11
N ASN A 56 -2.98 -8.05 -10.16
CA ASN A 56 -2.72 -6.74 -10.76
C ASN A 56 -3.07 -5.60 -9.80
N PHE A 57 -4.24 -5.68 -9.14
CA PHE A 57 -4.67 -4.67 -8.17
C PHE A 57 -3.70 -4.54 -6.99
N LEU A 58 -3.27 -5.68 -6.42
CA LEU A 58 -2.28 -5.65 -5.34
C LEU A 58 -0.90 -5.23 -5.85
N GLY A 59 -0.51 -5.59 -7.07
CA GLY A 59 0.73 -5.15 -7.70
C GLY A 59 0.88 -3.62 -7.70
N PHE A 60 -0.17 -2.87 -8.02
CA PHE A 60 -0.16 -1.41 -7.92
C PHE A 60 0.04 -0.91 -6.48
N GLN A 61 -0.53 -1.58 -5.49
CA GLN A 61 -0.34 -1.23 -4.08
C GLN A 61 1.11 -1.46 -3.62
N PHE A 62 1.77 -2.51 -4.12
CA PHE A 62 3.20 -2.72 -3.86
C PHE A 62 4.03 -1.55 -4.39
N GLY A 63 3.68 -0.97 -5.55
CA GLY A 63 4.37 0.19 -6.10
C GLY A 63 4.39 1.37 -5.13
N LEU A 64 3.28 1.64 -4.42
CA LEU A 64 3.21 2.66 -3.38
C LEU A 64 4.17 2.34 -2.22
N ALA A 65 4.16 1.10 -1.75
CA ALA A 65 4.99 0.65 -0.63
C ALA A 65 6.49 0.70 -0.97
N PHE A 66 6.88 0.20 -2.16
CA PHE A 66 8.27 0.25 -2.63
C PHE A 66 8.79 1.68 -2.73
N GLY A 67 7.98 2.59 -3.29
CA GLY A 67 8.37 4.00 -3.42
C GLY A 67 8.61 4.66 -2.06
N LEU A 68 7.73 4.42 -1.09
CA LEU A 68 7.85 4.94 0.27
C LEU A 68 9.08 4.37 0.99
N ALA A 69 9.22 3.02 1.02
CA ALA A 69 10.34 2.37 1.70
C ALA A 69 11.68 2.78 1.08
N LYS A 70 11.78 2.75 -0.25
CA LYS A 70 13.00 3.16 -0.94
C LYS A 70 13.38 4.59 -0.61
N ARG A 71 12.44 5.54 -0.72
CA ARG A 71 12.73 6.95 -0.43
C ARG A 71 13.13 7.16 1.02
N SER A 72 12.51 6.46 1.96
CA SER A 72 12.86 6.50 3.36
C SER A 72 14.29 5.97 3.61
N LEU A 73 14.64 4.85 3.00
CA LEU A 73 15.98 4.28 3.09
C LEU A 73 17.05 5.16 2.42
N ASP A 74 16.75 5.84 1.31
CA ASP A 74 17.67 6.81 0.69
C ASP A 74 18.01 7.96 1.67
N GLU A 75 17.04 8.44 2.47
CA GLU A 75 17.26 9.45 3.51
C GLU A 75 18.09 8.92 4.69
N VAL A 76 17.87 7.65 5.07
CA VAL A 76 18.70 6.97 6.08
C VAL A 76 20.14 6.91 5.61
N GLU A 77 20.38 6.40 4.39
CA GLU A 77 21.71 6.23 3.81
C GLU A 77 22.46 7.57 3.77
N ALA A 78 21.82 8.64 3.32
CA ALA A 78 22.39 9.99 3.31
C ALA A 78 22.76 10.51 4.72
N SER A 79 22.16 9.94 5.75
CA SER A 79 22.35 10.33 7.15
C SER A 79 23.35 9.44 7.91
N LEU A 80 23.82 8.33 7.32
CA LEU A 80 24.74 7.37 7.94
C LEU A 80 26.16 7.93 8.04
N ASN A 81 26.39 8.83 8.98
CA ASN A 81 27.69 9.37 9.35
C ASN A 81 28.28 8.65 10.58
N SER A 82 29.43 9.10 11.07
CA SER A 82 30.14 8.49 12.22
C SER A 82 29.26 8.30 13.46
N ASN A 83 28.38 9.25 13.74
CA ASN A 83 27.53 9.21 14.95
C ASN A 83 26.27 8.33 14.77
N ARG A 84 25.93 7.97 13.53
CA ARG A 84 24.75 7.17 13.17
C ARG A 84 25.12 5.85 12.50
N SER A 85 26.41 5.49 12.50
CA SER A 85 26.90 4.22 11.96
C SER A 85 26.27 2.99 12.63
N VAL A 86 25.78 3.15 13.87
CA VAL A 86 25.07 2.10 14.62
C VAL A 86 23.77 1.65 13.94
N LEU A 87 23.19 2.46 13.05
CA LEU A 87 21.99 2.11 12.29
C LEU A 87 22.28 1.31 11.01
N ARG A 88 23.55 1.11 10.66
CA ARG A 88 23.94 0.51 9.37
C ARG A 88 23.43 -0.92 9.21
N GLU A 89 23.59 -1.75 10.24
CA GLU A 89 23.14 -3.14 10.19
C GLU A 89 21.64 -3.25 9.95
N GLU A 90 20.84 -2.48 10.69
CA GLU A 90 19.38 -2.46 10.54
C GLU A 90 18.94 -1.88 9.19
N PHE A 91 19.65 -0.85 8.70
CA PHE A 91 19.44 -0.28 7.38
C PHE A 91 19.68 -1.32 6.27
N GLU A 92 20.82 -2.03 6.32
CA GLU A 92 21.17 -3.03 5.32
C GLU A 92 20.17 -4.19 5.33
N ALA A 93 19.80 -4.70 6.51
CA ALA A 93 18.81 -5.75 6.65
C ALA A 93 17.43 -5.32 6.12
N THR A 94 17.00 -4.08 6.39
CA THR A 94 15.70 -3.56 5.90
C THR A 94 15.73 -3.41 4.38
N ARG A 95 16.86 -2.96 3.81
CA ARG A 95 17.05 -2.83 2.36
C ARG A 95 17.06 -4.19 1.67
N GLU A 96 17.74 -5.19 2.25
CA GLU A 96 17.73 -6.56 1.73
C GLU A 96 16.32 -7.16 1.72
N ASN A 97 15.56 -6.97 2.79
CA ASN A 97 14.17 -7.42 2.87
C ASN A 97 13.30 -6.74 1.80
N LEU A 98 13.47 -5.44 1.58
CA LEU A 98 12.75 -4.70 0.53
C LEU A 98 13.04 -5.30 -0.85
N LEU A 99 14.29 -5.56 -1.17
CA LEU A 99 14.71 -6.13 -2.46
C LEU A 99 14.21 -7.57 -2.60
N ALA A 100 14.29 -8.38 -1.56
CA ALA A 100 13.80 -9.76 -1.59
C ALA A 100 12.29 -9.85 -1.87
N ILE A 101 11.48 -8.97 -1.26
CA ILE A 101 10.04 -8.89 -1.54
C ILE A 101 9.80 -8.44 -2.99
N GLN A 102 10.55 -7.47 -3.46
CA GLN A 102 10.45 -6.98 -4.84
C GLN A 102 10.76 -8.09 -5.85
N ASP A 103 11.83 -8.83 -5.65
CA ASP A 103 12.25 -9.93 -6.51
C ASP A 103 11.21 -11.06 -6.53
N GLN A 104 10.68 -11.44 -5.37
CA GLN A 104 9.64 -12.45 -5.26
C GLN A 104 8.34 -12.01 -5.96
N LEU A 105 7.94 -10.75 -5.77
CA LEU A 105 6.75 -10.20 -6.44
C LEU A 105 6.92 -10.25 -7.96
N PHE A 106 8.03 -9.74 -8.48
CA PHE A 106 8.26 -9.69 -9.93
C PHE A 106 8.45 -11.07 -10.53
N ALA A 107 9.09 -12.00 -9.82
CA ALA A 107 9.18 -13.40 -10.26
C ALA A 107 7.78 -14.02 -10.43
N GLY A 108 6.88 -13.79 -9.46
CA GLY A 108 5.51 -14.29 -9.55
C GLY A 108 4.68 -13.58 -10.63
N LEU A 109 4.86 -12.26 -10.82
CA LEU A 109 4.12 -11.51 -11.86
C LEU A 109 4.57 -11.82 -13.29
N ASN A 110 5.73 -12.45 -13.48
CA ASN A 110 6.17 -12.91 -14.81
C ASN A 110 5.33 -14.09 -15.34
N ASP A 111 4.61 -14.80 -14.49
CA ASP A 111 3.62 -15.79 -14.83
C ASP A 111 2.23 -15.24 -14.48
N ALA A 112 1.37 -15.09 -15.49
CA ALA A 112 0.06 -14.46 -15.34
C ALA A 112 -0.86 -15.19 -14.35
N ASP A 113 -0.70 -16.50 -14.19
CA ASP A 113 -1.54 -17.34 -13.35
C ASP A 113 -0.92 -17.61 -11.96
N TYR A 114 0.37 -17.32 -11.76
CA TYR A 114 1.08 -17.69 -10.54
C TYR A 114 0.37 -17.25 -9.24
N PHE A 115 0.03 -15.98 -9.13
CA PHE A 115 -0.66 -15.46 -7.93
C PHE A 115 -2.18 -15.69 -7.95
N ILE A 116 -2.75 -16.12 -9.07
CA ILE A 116 -4.13 -16.63 -9.13
C ILE A 116 -4.16 -17.99 -8.44
N ASP A 117 -3.21 -18.87 -8.75
CA ASP A 117 -3.08 -20.20 -8.18
C ASP A 117 -2.53 -20.20 -6.75
N LYS A 118 -1.67 -19.23 -6.43
CA LYS A 118 -1.00 -19.08 -5.14
C LYS A 118 -1.31 -17.75 -4.45
N PRO A 119 -2.57 -17.42 -4.21
CA PRO A 119 -2.95 -16.12 -3.64
C PRO A 119 -2.38 -15.89 -2.24
N ARG A 120 -2.12 -16.96 -1.48
CA ARG A 120 -1.55 -16.87 -0.13
C ARG A 120 -0.14 -16.31 -0.13
N GLU A 121 0.68 -16.64 -1.11
CA GLU A 121 2.02 -16.09 -1.25
C GLU A 121 1.96 -14.57 -1.50
N LEU A 122 1.07 -14.12 -2.39
CA LEU A 122 0.85 -12.69 -2.62
C LEU A 122 0.36 -11.96 -1.35
N PHE A 123 -0.51 -12.59 -0.56
CA PHE A 123 -1.03 -12.02 0.68
C PHE A 123 0.08 -11.87 1.72
N GLN A 124 0.96 -12.86 1.84
CA GLN A 124 2.10 -12.78 2.75
C GLN A 124 3.05 -11.66 2.33
N LEU A 125 3.44 -11.60 1.05
CA LEU A 125 4.26 -10.50 0.55
C LEU A 125 3.63 -9.13 0.82
N ARG A 126 2.29 -9.02 0.70
CA ARG A 126 1.58 -7.75 0.98
C ARG A 126 1.62 -7.37 2.46
N ILE A 127 1.64 -8.33 3.37
CA ILE A 127 1.84 -8.09 4.80
C ILE A 127 3.29 -7.69 5.05
N ASP A 128 4.25 -8.44 4.52
CA ASP A 128 5.68 -8.23 4.76
C ASP A 128 6.15 -6.85 4.28
N ILE A 129 5.67 -6.38 3.13
CA ILE A 129 6.03 -5.05 2.63
C ILE A 129 5.53 -3.92 3.52
N VAL A 130 4.39 -4.09 4.20
CA VAL A 130 3.88 -3.11 5.16
C VAL A 130 4.84 -2.98 6.35
N ASP A 131 5.34 -4.11 6.84
CA ASP A 131 6.29 -4.13 7.95
C ASP A 131 7.64 -3.50 7.53
N VAL A 132 8.11 -3.75 6.30
CA VAL A 132 9.31 -3.10 5.75
C VAL A 132 9.13 -1.58 5.64
N VAL A 133 7.97 -1.10 5.18
CA VAL A 133 7.69 0.35 5.14
C VAL A 133 7.72 0.96 6.54
N ALA A 134 7.09 0.33 7.52
CA ALA A 134 7.08 0.80 8.89
C ALA A 134 8.52 0.89 9.47
N ASN A 135 9.32 -0.15 9.27
CA ASN A 135 10.72 -0.18 9.70
C ASN A 135 11.55 0.90 9.00
N SER A 136 11.39 1.09 7.68
CA SER A 136 12.08 2.13 6.92
C SER A 136 11.80 3.53 7.45
N LEU A 137 10.54 3.82 7.78
CA LEU A 137 10.12 5.12 8.34
C LEU A 137 10.67 5.33 9.76
N LEU A 138 10.67 4.31 10.60
CA LEU A 138 11.26 4.38 11.94
C LEU A 138 12.77 4.60 11.88
N LEU A 139 13.46 3.94 10.95
CA LEU A 139 14.89 4.17 10.71
C LEU A 139 15.17 5.59 10.21
N GLU A 140 14.36 6.11 9.30
CA GLU A 140 14.48 7.48 8.81
C GLU A 140 14.32 8.48 9.96
N LEU A 141 13.34 8.28 10.84
CA LEU A 141 13.14 9.13 12.01
C LEU A 141 14.38 9.13 12.91
N GLN A 142 14.94 7.95 13.21
CA GLN A 142 16.16 7.81 14.02
C GLN A 142 17.37 8.48 13.34
N ALA A 143 17.52 8.28 12.03
CA ALA A 143 18.61 8.87 11.26
C ALA A 143 18.49 10.40 11.13
N SER A 144 17.28 10.93 11.01
CA SER A 144 17.01 12.37 10.92
C SER A 144 17.11 13.06 12.29
N GLY A 145 16.80 12.32 13.36
CA GLY A 145 16.67 12.88 14.71
C GLY A 145 15.60 13.97 14.77
N GLY A 146 15.72 14.91 15.69
CA GLY A 146 14.73 15.97 15.91
C GLY A 146 14.40 16.82 14.68
N ARG A 147 15.30 16.92 13.71
CA ARG A 147 15.05 17.65 12.45
C ARG A 147 13.90 17.05 11.64
N GLY A 148 13.77 15.74 11.62
CA GLY A 148 12.67 15.05 10.93
C GLY A 148 11.30 15.38 11.52
N TYR A 149 11.24 15.86 12.74
CA TYR A 149 10.01 16.19 13.45
C TYR A 149 9.61 17.68 13.35
N LEU A 150 10.41 18.49 12.69
CA LEU A 150 10.09 19.90 12.47
C LEU A 150 9.00 20.05 11.41
N LYS A 151 8.00 20.87 11.66
CA LYS A 151 6.86 21.12 10.77
C LYS A 151 7.29 21.63 9.39
N GLU A 152 8.35 22.44 9.34
CA GLU A 152 8.90 23.05 8.13
C GLU A 152 10.19 22.33 7.65
N SER A 153 10.31 21.05 7.92
CA SER A 153 11.47 20.27 7.49
C SER A 153 11.48 20.09 5.96
N GLU A 154 12.61 20.37 5.32
CA GLU A 154 12.85 20.07 3.89
C GLU A 154 12.79 18.57 3.57
N SER A 155 12.98 17.71 4.57
CA SER A 155 13.04 16.25 4.38
C SER A 155 11.72 15.62 3.96
N SER A 156 10.58 16.32 4.13
CA SER A 156 9.23 15.79 3.87
C SER A 156 8.91 14.49 4.66
N PHE A 157 9.65 14.22 5.77
CA PHE A 157 9.46 13.00 6.58
C PHE A 157 8.03 12.85 7.08
N ILE A 158 7.43 13.91 7.64
CA ILE A 158 6.05 13.87 8.19
C ILE A 158 5.04 13.47 7.11
N ARG A 159 5.25 13.93 5.88
CA ARG A 159 4.40 13.51 4.75
C ARG A 159 4.56 11.99 4.51
N ARG A 160 5.78 11.49 4.37
CA ARG A 160 6.04 10.05 4.17
C ARG A 160 5.48 9.21 5.32
N TRP A 161 5.66 9.69 6.55
CA TRP A 161 5.12 9.04 7.74
C TRP A 161 3.60 8.88 7.63
N ASN A 162 2.88 9.99 7.40
CA ASN A 162 1.42 9.98 7.31
C ASN A 162 0.90 9.13 6.13
N GLU A 163 1.61 9.13 5.00
CA GLU A 163 1.27 8.29 3.85
C GLU A 163 1.58 6.80 4.11
N GLY A 164 2.70 6.50 4.77
CA GLY A 164 3.15 5.13 5.04
C GLY A 164 2.29 4.40 6.08
N VAL A 165 1.90 5.09 7.16
CA VAL A 165 1.06 4.48 8.20
C VAL A 165 -0.38 4.19 7.73
N PHE A 166 -0.76 4.66 6.55
CA PHE A 166 -2.02 4.31 5.91
C PHE A 166 -1.98 2.93 5.22
N LEU A 167 -0.81 2.45 4.79
CA LEU A 167 -0.68 1.20 4.01
C LEU A 167 -1.28 -0.04 4.69
N PRO A 168 -1.19 -0.23 6.02
CA PRO A 168 -1.81 -1.38 6.70
C PRO A 168 -3.33 -1.45 6.55
N ILE A 169 -4.00 -0.32 6.32
CA ILE A 169 -5.47 -0.24 6.23
C ILE A 169 -5.99 -0.15 4.80
N VAL A 170 -5.11 -0.05 3.80
CA VAL A 170 -5.49 -0.11 2.37
C VAL A 170 -6.11 -1.48 2.07
N SER A 171 -7.29 -1.49 1.46
CA SER A 171 -8.06 -2.70 1.21
C SER A 171 -7.47 -3.54 0.06
N PRO A 172 -7.29 -4.86 0.23
CA PRO A 172 -7.52 -5.62 1.46
C PRO A 172 -6.51 -5.27 2.55
N SER A 173 -6.99 -4.98 3.75
CA SER A 173 -6.11 -4.54 4.85
C SER A 173 -5.20 -5.67 5.36
N ALA A 174 -4.09 -5.30 5.98
CA ALA A 174 -3.18 -6.28 6.59
C ALA A 174 -3.91 -7.21 7.58
N VAL A 175 -4.88 -6.69 8.34
CA VAL A 175 -5.70 -7.50 9.25
C VAL A 175 -6.57 -8.50 8.50
N GLN A 176 -7.22 -8.09 7.41
CA GLN A 176 -8.01 -9.00 6.57
C GLN A 176 -7.15 -10.11 5.97
N LEU A 177 -5.96 -9.76 5.45
CA LEU A 177 -5.04 -10.74 4.88
C LEU A 177 -4.51 -11.73 5.94
N ARG A 178 -4.12 -11.24 7.12
CA ARG A 178 -3.73 -12.11 8.25
C ARG A 178 -4.86 -13.05 8.68
N HIS A 179 -6.09 -12.56 8.71
CA HIS A 179 -7.26 -13.40 9.01
C HIS A 179 -7.43 -14.51 7.96
N ILE A 180 -7.35 -14.18 6.67
CA ILE A 180 -7.43 -15.18 5.58
C ILE A 180 -6.31 -16.22 5.70
N LEU A 181 -5.08 -15.77 6.01
CA LEU A 181 -3.94 -16.69 6.18
C LEU A 181 -4.06 -17.59 7.41
N ALA A 182 -4.73 -17.15 8.46
CA ALA A 182 -4.91 -17.93 9.68
C ALA A 182 -6.08 -18.94 9.62
N ALA A 183 -7.02 -18.77 8.68
CA ALA A 183 -8.26 -19.55 8.57
C ALA A 183 -8.12 -20.90 7.81
N SER A 184 -6.91 -21.43 7.64
CA SER A 184 -6.61 -22.65 6.85
C SER A 184 -6.00 -23.74 7.68
#